data_1f3c7d7fe2cbd2bad9ecc93c75213861
#
_entry.id   1f3c7d7fe2cbd2bad9ecc93c75213861
#
_cell.length_a   1.000
_cell.length_b   1.000
_cell.length_c   1.000
_cell.angle_alpha   90.00
_cell.angle_beta   90.00
_cell.angle_gamma   90.00
#
_symmetry.space_group_name_H-M   'P 1'
#
loop_
_entity.id
_entity.type
_entity.pdbx_description
1 polymer ?
#
loop_
_entity_poly.entity_id
_entity_poly.type
_entity_poly.pdbx_seq_one_letter_code
_entity_poly.pdbx_strand_id
1 'polypeptide(L)'
;MAERNAELHTVELTGFPQVVTESGIAYGGDQNWFKRPKWARVAGCASAAGANLAAYYGIGTEPDIAGAPVYSQKKYVELQTLMYRHYMHPGYMGFPHVTVFRDHFVQYVKDNGAWASGEIRTEKDWTHARDAFAYIRQAIDKDTPVALLILGHTREEELGDDTWHWMTLTGYDEDGSRVLISNHGKRQWLDVPMVFEPDAKNEVRLAKFTVRKCN
;
A
#
# COMPACT_ATOMS: atom_id res chain seq x y z
N MET A 1 29.73 -28.29 7.19
CA MET A 1 29.02 -27.07 7.63
C MET A 1 27.57 -27.21 7.16
N ALA A 2 26.67 -27.46 8.10
CA ALA A 2 25.26 -27.62 7.77
C ALA A 2 24.67 -26.20 7.54
N GLU A 3 24.30 -25.91 6.30
CA GLU A 3 23.44 -24.76 6.00
C GLU A 3 22.14 -24.96 6.75
N ARG A 4 21.92 -24.15 7.79
CA ARG A 4 20.61 -24.00 8.39
C ARG A 4 19.76 -23.24 7.37
N ASN A 5 18.97 -23.96 6.57
CA ASN A 5 17.75 -23.42 5.96
C ASN A 5 16.82 -23.06 7.12
N ALA A 6 16.99 -21.87 7.68
CA ALA A 6 15.96 -21.27 8.50
C ALA A 6 14.81 -20.98 7.54
N GLU A 7 13.69 -21.68 7.65
CA GLU A 7 12.44 -21.24 7.05
C GLU A 7 12.19 -19.82 7.59
N LEU A 8 12.31 -18.82 6.72
CA LEU A 8 12.02 -17.45 7.05
C LEU A 8 10.51 -17.37 7.33
N HIS A 9 10.17 -17.16 8.59
CA HIS A 9 8.79 -16.97 8.99
C HIS A 9 8.33 -15.58 8.54
N THR A 10 7.25 -15.56 7.75
CA THR A 10 6.62 -14.32 7.27
C THR A 10 5.43 -13.98 8.16
N VAL A 11 5.36 -12.75 8.63
CA VAL A 11 4.18 -12.17 9.29
C VAL A 11 3.43 -11.32 8.29
N GLU A 12 2.13 -11.58 8.11
CA GLU A 12 1.30 -10.90 7.12
C GLU A 12 -0.04 -10.47 7.73
N LEU A 13 -0.63 -9.45 7.09
CA LEU A 13 -1.99 -9.02 7.40
C LEU A 13 -2.99 -10.15 7.18
N THR A 14 -3.91 -10.29 8.13
CA THR A 14 -5.02 -11.22 7.99
C THR A 14 -6.04 -10.68 7.00
N GLY A 15 -6.30 -11.44 5.92
CA GLY A 15 -7.39 -11.10 5.01
C GLY A 15 -7.12 -9.90 4.09
N PHE A 16 -5.87 -9.71 3.63
CA PHE A 16 -5.59 -8.70 2.60
C PHE A 16 -6.36 -8.99 1.30
N PRO A 17 -6.90 -7.96 0.61
CA PRO A 17 -7.77 -8.13 -0.55
C PRO A 17 -7.18 -8.97 -1.67
N GLN A 18 -7.94 -9.94 -2.14
CA GLN A 18 -7.66 -10.76 -3.30
C GLN A 18 -8.61 -10.41 -4.43
N VAL A 19 -8.11 -10.27 -5.64
CA VAL A 19 -8.91 -9.86 -6.79
C VAL A 19 -8.90 -10.95 -7.86
N VAL A 20 -10.07 -11.50 -8.18
CA VAL A 20 -10.24 -12.48 -9.24
C VAL A 20 -10.18 -11.78 -10.59
N THR A 21 -9.21 -12.16 -11.42
CA THR A 21 -8.98 -11.64 -12.77
C THR A 21 -9.06 -12.75 -13.79
N GLU A 22 -9.07 -12.43 -15.07
CA GLU A 22 -9.01 -13.42 -16.15
C GLU A 22 -7.71 -14.26 -16.13
N SER A 23 -6.63 -13.70 -15.59
CA SER A 23 -5.31 -14.35 -15.50
C SER A 23 -5.04 -15.07 -14.18
N GLY A 24 -5.98 -15.05 -13.25
CA GLY A 24 -5.84 -15.66 -11.91
C GLY A 24 -6.19 -14.72 -10.77
N ILE A 25 -5.64 -14.99 -9.59
CA ILE A 25 -5.89 -14.18 -8.39
C ILE A 25 -4.76 -13.17 -8.22
N ALA A 26 -5.12 -11.90 -8.19
CA ALA A 26 -4.21 -10.79 -7.88
C ALA A 26 -4.23 -10.46 -6.38
N TYR A 27 -3.13 -9.91 -5.88
CA TYR A 27 -2.94 -9.48 -4.50
C TYR A 27 -3.11 -7.96 -4.39
N GLY A 28 -4.34 -7.50 -4.09
CA GLY A 28 -4.73 -6.10 -4.16
C GLY A 28 -4.94 -5.60 -5.59
N GLY A 29 -4.96 -4.28 -5.75
CA GLY A 29 -5.25 -3.59 -7.00
C GLY A 29 -4.05 -3.37 -7.92
N ASP A 30 -4.35 -3.10 -9.18
CA ASP A 30 -3.36 -2.72 -10.19
C ASP A 30 -3.85 -1.51 -10.98
N GLN A 31 -3.04 -0.45 -11.05
CA GLN A 31 -3.35 0.74 -11.85
C GLN A 31 -3.48 0.44 -13.36
N ASN A 32 -2.86 -0.63 -13.85
CA ASN A 32 -2.98 -1.03 -15.26
C ASN A 32 -4.39 -1.48 -15.64
N TRP A 33 -5.25 -1.79 -14.68
CA TRP A 33 -6.65 -2.15 -14.94
C TRP A 33 -7.55 -0.96 -15.30
N PHE A 34 -7.09 0.29 -15.11
CA PHE A 34 -7.89 1.45 -15.52
C PHE A 34 -8.15 1.42 -17.03
N LYS A 35 -9.42 1.49 -17.40
CA LYS A 35 -9.84 1.59 -18.81
C LYS A 35 -9.77 3.03 -19.30
N ARG A 36 -10.22 3.98 -18.48
CA ARG A 36 -10.23 5.43 -18.74
C ARG A 36 -10.14 6.24 -17.43
N PRO A 37 -9.49 7.40 -17.43
CA PRO A 37 -8.64 7.92 -18.52
C PRO A 37 -7.37 7.08 -18.68
N LYS A 38 -6.76 7.08 -19.86
CA LYS A 38 -5.49 6.35 -20.09
C LYS A 38 -4.36 6.78 -19.13
N TRP A 39 -4.38 8.07 -18.73
CA TRP A 39 -3.43 8.62 -17.76
C TRP A 39 -3.50 7.93 -16.38
N ALA A 40 -4.64 7.39 -16.00
CA ALA A 40 -4.78 6.66 -14.76
C ALA A 40 -3.90 5.37 -14.69
N ARG A 41 -3.49 4.82 -15.83
CA ARG A 41 -2.53 3.71 -15.88
C ARG A 41 -1.09 4.15 -15.55
N VAL A 42 -0.81 5.45 -15.68
CA VAL A 42 0.51 6.04 -15.39
C VAL A 42 0.52 6.66 -14.00
N ALA A 43 -0.54 7.36 -13.61
CA ALA A 43 -0.60 8.16 -12.39
C ALA A 43 -1.59 7.63 -11.33
N GLY A 44 -2.10 6.42 -11.50
CA GLY A 44 -3.15 5.85 -10.64
C GLY A 44 -2.68 5.04 -9.44
N CYS A 45 -1.39 4.98 -9.17
CA CYS A 45 -0.83 4.18 -8.06
C CYS A 45 -1.40 4.55 -6.69
N ALA A 46 -1.54 5.86 -6.39
CA ALA A 46 -2.18 6.32 -5.16
C ALA A 46 -3.63 5.84 -5.03
N SER A 47 -4.35 5.79 -6.15
CA SER A 47 -5.73 5.31 -6.18
C SER A 47 -5.83 3.81 -5.97
N ALA A 48 -4.86 3.03 -6.49
CA ALA A 48 -4.76 1.60 -6.23
C ALA A 48 -4.42 1.33 -4.76
N ALA A 49 -3.45 2.06 -4.18
CA ALA A 49 -3.11 1.96 -2.77
C ALA A 49 -4.30 2.35 -1.87
N GLY A 50 -5.00 3.45 -2.18
CA GLY A 50 -6.22 3.87 -1.48
C GLY A 50 -7.34 2.83 -1.56
N ALA A 51 -7.52 2.18 -2.72
CA ALA A 51 -8.48 1.09 -2.88
C ALA A 51 -8.10 -0.15 -2.06
N ASN A 52 -6.80 -0.48 -1.98
CA ASN A 52 -6.30 -1.56 -1.13
C ASN A 52 -6.68 -1.33 0.35
N LEU A 53 -6.42 -0.11 0.85
CA LEU A 53 -6.79 0.27 2.22
C LEU A 53 -8.31 0.21 2.43
N ALA A 54 -9.10 0.78 1.50
CA ALA A 54 -10.56 0.80 1.58
C ALA A 54 -11.15 -0.61 1.62
N ALA A 55 -10.69 -1.48 0.74
CA ALA A 55 -11.13 -2.88 0.67
C ALA A 55 -10.70 -3.67 1.92
N TYR A 56 -9.47 -3.44 2.41
CA TYR A 56 -8.97 -4.08 3.64
C TYR A 56 -9.83 -3.73 4.85
N TYR A 57 -10.13 -2.45 5.04
CA TYR A 57 -11.00 -2.01 6.15
C TYR A 57 -12.49 -2.25 5.91
N GLY A 58 -12.89 -2.70 4.72
CA GLY A 58 -14.29 -2.89 4.33
C GLY A 58 -15.08 -1.58 4.41
N ILE A 59 -14.52 -0.49 3.88
CA ILE A 59 -15.13 0.84 3.83
C ILE A 59 -15.57 1.16 2.41
N GLY A 60 -16.87 1.45 2.23
CA GLY A 60 -17.45 1.81 0.93
C GLY A 60 -17.40 0.70 -0.12
N THR A 61 -17.02 -0.51 0.27
CA THR A 61 -17.01 -1.69 -0.59
C THR A 61 -17.15 -2.95 0.27
N GLU A 62 -17.72 -3.99 -0.34
CA GLU A 62 -17.85 -5.30 0.28
C GLU A 62 -17.26 -6.37 -0.66
N PRO A 63 -16.66 -7.44 -0.14
CA PRO A 63 -16.20 -8.55 -0.94
C PRO A 63 -17.36 -9.23 -1.68
N ASP A 64 -17.06 -9.93 -2.78
CA ASP A 64 -18.06 -10.68 -3.53
C ASP A 64 -18.40 -12.01 -2.85
N ILE A 65 -17.56 -12.49 -1.94
CA ILE A 65 -17.75 -13.70 -1.15
C ILE A 65 -17.82 -13.30 0.33
N ALA A 66 -18.96 -13.56 0.96
CA ALA A 66 -19.15 -13.28 2.38
C ALA A 66 -18.11 -14.04 3.23
N GLY A 67 -17.44 -13.30 4.11
CA GLY A 67 -16.42 -13.86 5.02
C GLY A 67 -15.03 -14.10 4.39
N ALA A 68 -14.85 -13.79 3.11
CA ALA A 68 -13.53 -13.86 2.46
C ALA A 68 -13.22 -12.52 1.75
N PRO A 69 -11.99 -12.02 1.81
CA PRO A 69 -11.61 -10.74 1.22
C PRO A 69 -11.39 -10.85 -0.30
N VAL A 70 -12.38 -11.41 -1.01
CA VAL A 70 -12.31 -11.72 -2.44
C VAL A 70 -13.23 -10.81 -3.22
N TYR A 71 -12.68 -10.16 -4.23
CA TYR A 71 -13.33 -9.17 -5.07
C TYR A 71 -13.22 -9.57 -6.55
N SER A 72 -14.23 -9.28 -7.36
CA SER A 72 -14.10 -9.30 -8.80
C SER A 72 -13.25 -8.12 -9.29
N GLN A 73 -12.50 -8.31 -10.36
CA GLN A 73 -11.71 -7.23 -10.97
C GLN A 73 -12.59 -6.03 -11.33
N LYS A 74 -13.81 -6.27 -11.81
CA LYS A 74 -14.76 -5.20 -12.15
C LYS A 74 -15.04 -4.30 -10.94
N LYS A 75 -15.45 -4.88 -9.82
CA LYS A 75 -15.75 -4.16 -8.58
C LYS A 75 -14.52 -3.40 -8.06
N TYR A 76 -13.36 -4.03 -8.13
CA TYR A 76 -12.11 -3.40 -7.68
C TYR A 76 -11.70 -2.21 -8.56
N VAL A 77 -11.86 -2.31 -9.87
CA VAL A 77 -11.64 -1.19 -10.82
C VAL A 77 -12.63 -0.05 -10.57
N GLU A 78 -13.88 -0.35 -10.20
CA GLU A 78 -14.87 0.67 -9.81
C GLU A 78 -14.39 1.42 -8.55
N LEU A 79 -13.91 0.71 -7.53
CA LEU A 79 -13.34 1.30 -6.32
C LEU A 79 -12.10 2.14 -6.62
N GLN A 80 -11.14 1.62 -7.40
CA GLN A 80 -9.97 2.39 -7.84
C GLN A 80 -10.36 3.64 -8.62
N THR A 81 -11.38 3.54 -9.47
CA THR A 81 -11.88 4.67 -10.28
C THR A 81 -12.54 5.73 -9.39
N LEU A 82 -13.28 5.32 -8.36
CA LEU A 82 -13.85 6.22 -7.37
C LEU A 82 -12.73 6.96 -6.62
N MET A 83 -11.71 6.23 -6.13
CA MET A 83 -10.53 6.83 -5.49
C MET A 83 -9.85 7.85 -6.42
N TYR A 84 -9.62 7.47 -7.69
CA TYR A 84 -8.97 8.32 -8.67
C TYR A 84 -9.73 9.63 -8.92
N ARG A 85 -11.05 9.55 -9.06
CA ARG A 85 -11.88 10.69 -9.47
C ARG A 85 -12.21 11.64 -8.32
N HIS A 86 -12.37 11.13 -7.11
CA HIS A 86 -12.97 11.88 -6.01
C HIS A 86 -12.02 12.16 -4.85
N TYR A 87 -10.93 11.38 -4.71
CA TYR A 87 -10.03 11.51 -3.57
C TYR A 87 -8.57 11.67 -3.98
N MET A 88 -8.02 10.74 -4.74
CA MET A 88 -6.62 10.75 -5.15
C MET A 88 -6.45 11.39 -6.53
N HIS A 89 -6.79 12.67 -6.66
CA HIS A 89 -6.71 13.42 -7.92
C HIS A 89 -5.24 13.59 -8.37
N PRO A 90 -4.66 12.70 -9.18
CA PRO A 90 -3.27 12.85 -9.57
C PRO A 90 -3.12 14.01 -10.56
N GLY A 91 -2.12 14.86 -10.30
CA GLY A 91 -1.68 15.87 -11.24
C GLY A 91 -0.80 15.30 -12.35
N TYR A 92 -0.11 16.17 -13.08
CA TYR A 92 0.84 15.77 -14.12
C TYR A 92 2.01 14.92 -13.56
N MET A 93 2.43 15.18 -12.33
CA MET A 93 3.49 14.44 -11.61
C MET A 93 2.94 13.29 -10.75
N GLY A 94 1.75 12.77 -11.03
CA GLY A 94 1.11 11.78 -10.18
C GLY A 94 0.58 12.36 -8.87
N PHE A 95 0.76 11.64 -7.77
CA PHE A 95 0.25 12.04 -6.45
C PHE A 95 1.39 11.98 -5.39
N PRO A 96 2.30 12.96 -5.33
CA PRO A 96 3.54 12.88 -4.54
C PRO A 96 3.40 13.32 -3.08
N HIS A 97 2.18 13.57 -2.58
CA HIS A 97 1.97 14.20 -1.28
C HIS A 97 1.33 13.24 -0.26
N VAL A 98 2.14 12.68 0.66
CA VAL A 98 1.66 11.75 1.69
C VAL A 98 0.65 12.39 2.65
N THR A 99 0.79 13.68 2.97
CA THR A 99 -0.18 14.41 3.82
C THR A 99 -1.54 14.52 3.15
N VAL A 100 -1.56 14.83 1.86
CA VAL A 100 -2.80 14.93 1.08
C VAL A 100 -3.42 13.53 0.90
N PHE A 101 -2.61 12.49 0.68
CA PHE A 101 -3.10 11.10 0.65
C PHE A 101 -3.80 10.72 1.96
N ARG A 102 -3.16 11.01 3.11
CA ARG A 102 -3.74 10.78 4.43
C ARG A 102 -5.08 11.50 4.58
N ASP A 103 -5.11 12.79 4.29
CA ASP A 103 -6.31 13.62 4.50
C ASP A 103 -7.46 13.17 3.60
N HIS A 104 -7.16 12.84 2.36
CA HIS A 104 -8.16 12.37 1.41
C HIS A 104 -8.65 10.95 1.73
N PHE A 105 -7.79 10.07 2.22
CA PHE A 105 -8.26 8.76 2.68
C PHE A 105 -9.13 8.88 3.95
N VAL A 106 -8.76 9.74 4.91
CA VAL A 106 -9.60 10.04 6.08
C VAL A 106 -10.96 10.61 5.65
N GLN A 107 -10.98 11.51 4.65
CA GLN A 107 -12.24 12.04 4.12
C GLN A 107 -13.08 10.94 3.47
N TYR A 108 -12.46 10.04 2.67
CA TYR A 108 -13.16 8.91 2.09
C TYR A 108 -13.83 8.03 3.16
N VAL A 109 -13.11 7.71 4.23
CA VAL A 109 -13.65 6.92 5.34
C VAL A 109 -14.85 7.62 5.99
N LYS A 110 -14.74 8.93 6.22
CA LYS A 110 -15.82 9.77 6.78
C LYS A 110 -17.05 9.81 5.87
N ASP A 111 -16.87 10.00 4.57
CA ASP A 111 -17.96 10.05 3.59
C ASP A 111 -18.71 8.71 3.49
N ASN A 112 -18.05 7.61 3.89
CA ASN A 112 -18.66 6.28 3.99
C ASN A 112 -19.13 5.92 5.42
N GLY A 113 -19.39 6.92 6.28
CA GLY A 113 -20.01 6.73 7.57
C GLY A 113 -19.15 6.08 8.66
N ALA A 114 -17.82 6.16 8.51
CA ALA A 114 -16.87 5.65 9.49
C ALA A 114 -15.94 6.77 9.98
N TRP A 115 -15.16 6.48 11.01
CA TRP A 115 -14.14 7.38 11.53
C TRP A 115 -12.75 6.86 11.20
N ALA A 116 -11.83 7.77 10.86
CA ALA A 116 -10.42 7.45 10.71
C ALA A 116 -9.51 8.57 11.22
N SER A 117 -8.33 8.16 11.64
CA SER A 117 -7.16 9.04 11.79
C SER A 117 -5.97 8.42 11.06
N GLY A 118 -5.11 9.27 10.51
CA GLY A 118 -3.90 8.85 9.79
C GLY A 118 -2.64 9.37 10.46
N GLU A 119 -1.65 8.52 10.61
CA GLU A 119 -0.30 8.85 11.05
C GLU A 119 0.65 8.72 9.86
N ILE A 120 1.53 9.68 9.68
CA ILE A 120 2.57 9.65 8.65
C ILE A 120 3.96 9.62 9.28
N ARG A 121 4.88 8.97 8.56
CA ARG A 121 6.32 9.02 8.76
C ARG A 121 6.99 9.31 7.43
N THR A 122 8.07 10.06 7.49
CA THR A 122 8.91 10.40 6.35
C THR A 122 10.34 9.96 6.62
N GLU A 123 11.17 9.97 5.61
CA GLU A 123 12.61 9.69 5.74
C GLU A 123 13.32 10.50 6.83
N LYS A 124 12.71 11.60 7.31
CA LYS A 124 13.25 12.47 8.38
C LYS A 124 12.91 11.97 9.79
N ASP A 125 12.01 11.01 9.90
CA ASP A 125 11.51 10.49 11.18
C ASP A 125 12.27 9.25 11.66
N TRP A 126 13.29 8.81 10.91
CA TRP A 126 14.16 7.68 11.30
C TRP A 126 15.63 7.97 10.98
N THR A 127 16.52 7.34 11.73
CA THR A 127 17.98 7.48 11.59
C THR A 127 18.67 6.25 11.02
N HIS A 128 17.95 5.13 10.97
CA HIS A 128 18.42 3.87 10.40
C HIS A 128 17.22 3.13 9.78
N ALA A 129 17.46 2.30 8.79
CA ALA A 129 16.42 1.47 8.15
C ALA A 129 15.60 0.66 9.16
N ARG A 130 16.23 0.16 10.23
CA ARG A 130 15.56 -0.58 11.32
C ARG A 130 14.48 0.23 12.05
N ASP A 131 14.58 1.56 12.08
CA ASP A 131 13.59 2.41 12.76
C ASP A 131 12.31 2.47 11.94
N ALA A 132 12.43 2.61 10.60
CA ALA A 132 11.31 2.49 9.67
C ALA A 132 10.69 1.09 9.72
N PHE A 133 11.53 0.05 9.75
CA PHE A 133 11.06 -1.32 9.91
C PHE A 133 10.27 -1.53 11.22
N ALA A 134 10.76 -0.99 12.34
CA ALA A 134 10.04 -1.08 13.63
C ALA A 134 8.65 -0.45 13.56
N TYR A 135 8.50 0.66 12.84
CA TYR A 135 7.20 1.30 12.61
C TYR A 135 6.27 0.42 11.76
N ILE A 136 6.81 -0.16 10.68
CA ILE A 136 6.05 -1.07 9.80
C ILE A 136 5.63 -2.31 10.57
N ARG A 137 6.56 -2.96 11.27
CA ARG A 137 6.31 -4.13 12.11
C ARG A 137 5.19 -3.86 13.12
N GLN A 138 5.27 -2.74 13.86
CA GLN A 138 4.24 -2.36 14.83
C GLN A 138 2.85 -2.21 14.20
N ALA A 139 2.78 -1.76 12.93
CA ALA A 139 1.52 -1.64 12.22
C ALA A 139 0.98 -3.03 11.82
N ILE A 140 1.82 -3.85 11.20
CA ILE A 140 1.44 -5.19 10.73
C ILE A 140 1.05 -6.11 11.92
N ASP A 141 1.79 -6.05 13.04
CA ASP A 141 1.45 -6.80 14.28
C ASP A 141 0.09 -6.41 14.86
N LYS A 142 -0.42 -5.23 14.52
CA LYS A 142 -1.77 -4.74 14.86
C LYS A 142 -2.76 -4.89 13.71
N ASP A 143 -2.45 -5.74 12.75
CA ASP A 143 -3.29 -6.00 11.58
C ASP A 143 -3.65 -4.70 10.83
N THR A 144 -2.67 -3.81 10.64
CA THR A 144 -2.82 -2.48 10.04
C THR A 144 -1.95 -2.35 8.81
N PRO A 145 -2.51 -2.23 7.59
CA PRO A 145 -1.74 -1.97 6.37
C PRO A 145 -1.11 -0.57 6.39
N VAL A 146 0.04 -0.44 5.72
CA VAL A 146 0.74 0.82 5.61
C VAL A 146 0.88 1.21 4.13
N ALA A 147 0.41 2.40 3.76
CA ALA A 147 0.69 2.96 2.45
C ALA A 147 2.16 3.41 2.40
N LEU A 148 2.87 3.00 1.37
CA LEU A 148 4.27 3.33 1.10
C LEU A 148 4.34 4.16 -0.18
N LEU A 149 5.02 5.29 -0.11
CA LEU A 149 5.41 6.10 -1.25
C LEU A 149 6.94 6.18 -1.32
N ILE A 150 7.50 5.78 -2.42
CA ILE A 150 8.90 6.04 -2.77
C ILE A 150 8.91 7.07 -3.89
N LEU A 151 9.55 8.23 -3.67
CA LEU A 151 9.81 9.25 -4.69
C LEU A 151 11.24 9.10 -5.21
N GLY A 152 12.10 10.12 -5.12
CA GLY A 152 13.51 10.00 -5.46
C GLY A 152 14.24 9.01 -4.55
N HIS A 153 15.22 8.29 -5.10
CA HIS A 153 16.01 7.32 -4.34
C HIS A 153 17.42 7.14 -4.92
N THR A 154 18.42 6.93 -4.06
CA THR A 154 19.80 6.66 -4.49
C THR A 154 19.95 5.31 -5.20
N ARG A 155 19.03 4.38 -4.97
CA ARG A 155 18.95 3.04 -5.60
C ARG A 155 17.87 2.97 -6.67
N GLU A 156 17.70 4.04 -7.43
CA GLU A 156 16.66 4.15 -8.46
C GLU A 156 16.79 3.09 -9.57
N GLU A 157 18.03 2.68 -9.89
CA GLU A 157 18.28 1.62 -10.88
C GLU A 157 17.79 0.25 -10.41
N GLU A 158 17.96 -0.08 -9.11
CA GLU A 158 17.53 -1.35 -8.54
C GLU A 158 16.03 -1.38 -8.23
N LEU A 159 15.46 -0.24 -7.83
CA LEU A 159 14.03 -0.08 -7.54
C LEU A 159 13.19 0.02 -8.81
N GLY A 160 13.76 0.56 -9.89
CA GLY A 160 13.06 0.68 -11.17
C GLY A 160 11.70 1.37 -11.05
N ASP A 161 10.65 0.69 -11.48
CA ASP A 161 9.27 1.20 -11.46
C ASP A 161 8.66 1.37 -10.04
N ASP A 162 9.37 0.94 -8.99
CA ASP A 162 8.96 1.13 -7.59
C ASP A 162 9.30 2.54 -7.07
N THR A 163 10.08 3.34 -7.83
CA THR A 163 10.25 4.78 -7.59
C THR A 163 9.11 5.59 -8.20
N TRP A 164 8.84 6.77 -7.66
CA TRP A 164 7.67 7.59 -8.00
C TRP A 164 6.36 6.81 -7.89
N HIS A 165 6.29 5.90 -6.91
CA HIS A 165 5.24 4.91 -6.85
C HIS A 165 4.63 4.74 -5.46
N TRP A 166 3.30 4.51 -5.43
CA TRP A 166 2.54 4.14 -4.24
C TRP A 166 2.30 2.63 -4.22
N MET A 167 2.58 2.03 -3.07
CA MET A 167 2.39 0.61 -2.78
C MET A 167 1.68 0.43 -1.44
N THR A 168 1.33 -0.81 -1.09
CA THR A 168 0.76 -1.13 0.22
C THR A 168 1.62 -2.19 0.89
N LEU A 169 2.20 -1.86 2.05
CA LEU A 169 2.91 -2.81 2.92
C LEU A 169 1.90 -3.70 3.62
N THR A 170 2.13 -4.99 3.58
CA THR A 170 1.20 -6.03 4.00
C THR A 170 1.82 -7.10 4.88
N GLY A 171 3.13 -7.08 5.06
CA GLY A 171 3.85 -8.06 5.86
C GLY A 171 5.33 -7.77 5.97
N TYR A 172 6.04 -8.67 6.63
CA TYR A 172 7.48 -8.60 6.81
C TYR A 172 8.07 -9.99 7.11
N ASP A 173 9.38 -10.18 6.88
CA ASP A 173 10.12 -11.31 7.39
C ASP A 173 10.52 -11.08 8.86
N GLU A 174 10.41 -12.09 9.70
CA GLU A 174 10.70 -11.99 11.15
C GLU A 174 12.14 -11.53 11.46
N ASP A 175 13.09 -11.80 10.60
CA ASP A 175 14.48 -11.34 10.74
C ASP A 175 14.64 -9.83 10.43
N GLY A 176 13.60 -9.19 9.90
CA GLY A 176 13.60 -7.76 9.59
C GLY A 176 14.38 -7.40 8.32
N SER A 177 14.76 -8.36 7.50
CA SER A 177 15.51 -8.10 6.28
C SER A 177 14.65 -7.57 5.14
N ARG A 178 13.37 -7.98 5.08
CA ARG A 178 12.45 -7.64 3.98
C ARG A 178 11.06 -7.30 4.48
N VAL A 179 10.37 -6.48 3.70
CA VAL A 179 8.94 -6.19 3.85
C VAL A 179 8.17 -6.68 2.63
N LEU A 180 6.95 -7.12 2.86
CA LEU A 180 6.03 -7.58 1.84
C LEU A 180 5.13 -6.44 1.40
N ILE A 181 4.97 -6.28 0.09
CA ILE A 181 4.10 -5.28 -0.51
C ILE A 181 3.09 -5.89 -1.47
N SER A 182 1.96 -5.20 -1.61
CA SER A 182 1.07 -5.30 -2.76
C SER A 182 1.45 -4.22 -3.76
N ASN A 183 1.89 -4.64 -4.94
CA ASN A 183 2.33 -3.78 -6.04
C ASN A 183 1.84 -4.35 -7.37
N HIS A 184 1.15 -3.54 -8.20
CA HIS A 184 0.58 -3.96 -9.49
C HIS A 184 -0.20 -5.29 -9.43
N GLY A 185 -1.01 -5.48 -8.37
CA GLY A 185 -1.77 -6.71 -8.16
C GLY A 185 -0.90 -7.93 -7.83
N LYS A 186 0.37 -7.73 -7.51
CA LYS A 186 1.33 -8.79 -7.20
C LYS A 186 1.82 -8.67 -5.77
N ARG A 187 2.20 -9.79 -5.22
CA ARG A 187 2.92 -9.93 -3.96
C ARG A 187 4.42 -9.83 -4.26
N GLN A 188 5.09 -8.86 -3.66
CA GLN A 188 6.49 -8.55 -3.92
C GLN A 188 7.23 -8.25 -2.61
N TRP A 189 8.52 -8.61 -2.56
CA TRP A 189 9.39 -8.31 -1.44
C TRP A 189 10.28 -7.10 -1.74
N LEU A 190 10.44 -6.24 -0.74
CA LEU A 190 11.42 -5.16 -0.75
C LEU A 190 12.43 -5.37 0.37
N ASP A 191 13.70 -5.15 0.07
CA ASP A 191 14.81 -5.20 1.02
C ASP A 191 14.77 -3.95 1.94
N VAL A 192 14.77 -4.17 3.25
CA VAL A 192 14.63 -3.08 4.23
C VAL A 192 15.82 -2.12 4.21
N PRO A 193 17.09 -2.58 4.28
CA PRO A 193 18.24 -1.70 4.14
C PRO A 193 18.23 -0.92 2.82
N MET A 194 17.88 -1.58 1.71
CA MET A 194 17.88 -0.93 0.41
C MET A 194 16.90 0.23 0.34
N VAL A 195 15.66 0.05 0.86
CA VAL A 195 14.59 1.05 0.71
C VAL A 195 14.64 2.12 1.79
N PHE A 196 14.96 1.75 3.04
CA PHE A 196 14.75 2.62 4.19
C PHE A 196 16.04 3.18 4.80
N GLU A 197 17.23 2.85 4.26
CA GLU A 197 18.46 3.48 4.74
C GLU A 197 18.43 4.98 4.45
N PRO A 198 18.64 5.84 5.47
CA PRO A 198 18.59 7.27 5.28
C PRO A 198 19.68 7.79 4.33
N ASP A 199 19.26 8.58 3.36
CA ASP A 199 20.14 9.37 2.48
C ASP A 199 19.42 10.67 2.14
N ALA A 200 20.18 11.74 1.86
CA ALA A 200 19.62 13.04 1.53
C ALA A 200 18.78 13.06 0.23
N LYS A 201 18.95 12.05 -0.63
CA LYS A 201 18.20 11.91 -1.88
C LYS A 201 17.04 10.91 -1.76
N ASN A 202 16.97 10.16 -0.67
CA ASN A 202 15.90 9.21 -0.47
C ASN A 202 14.65 9.91 0.08
N GLU A 203 13.57 9.85 -0.66
CA GLU A 203 12.26 10.36 -0.27
C GLU A 203 11.29 9.20 -0.10
N VAL A 204 11.28 8.60 1.09
CA VAL A 204 10.42 7.47 1.43
C VAL A 204 9.40 7.90 2.48
N ARG A 205 8.13 7.64 2.24
CA ARG A 205 7.03 8.13 3.08
C ARG A 205 6.03 7.03 3.37
N LEU A 206 5.59 6.98 4.61
CA LEU A 206 4.69 5.96 5.13
C LEU A 206 3.42 6.62 5.68
N ALA A 207 2.26 6.00 5.46
CA ALA A 207 1.01 6.39 6.10
C ALA A 207 0.26 5.15 6.59
N LYS A 208 -0.12 5.12 7.87
CA LYS A 208 -1.01 4.12 8.44
C LYS A 208 -2.27 4.77 8.99
N PHE A 209 -3.33 3.99 9.11
CA PHE A 209 -4.64 4.50 9.50
C PHE A 209 -5.23 3.66 10.63
N THR A 210 -5.86 4.35 11.57
CA THR A 210 -6.80 3.73 12.51
C THR A 210 -8.19 4.01 11.99
N VAL A 211 -8.97 2.95 11.72
CA VAL A 211 -10.33 3.06 11.20
C VAL A 211 -11.31 2.43 12.17
N ARG A 212 -12.45 3.08 12.40
CA ARG A 212 -13.54 2.59 13.25
C ARG A 212 -14.87 2.74 12.51
N LYS A 213 -15.56 1.63 12.28
CA LYS A 213 -16.92 1.67 11.75
C LYS A 213 -17.85 2.24 12.83
N CYS A 214 -18.71 3.18 12.45
CA CYS A 214 -19.78 3.63 13.31
C CYS A 214 -20.87 2.53 13.28
N ASN A 215 -21.20 1.97 14.44
CA ASN A 215 -22.29 1.01 14.60
C ASN A 215 -23.65 1.71 14.47
#